data_73f1a5b77c5c1061673b80cfbe026bcd
#
_entry.id   73f1a5b77c5c1061673b80cfbe026bcd
#
_cell.length_a   1.000
_cell.length_b   1.000
_cell.length_c   1.000
_cell.angle_alpha   90.00
_cell.angle_beta   90.00
_cell.angle_gamma   90.00
#
_symmetry.space_group_name_H-M   'P 1'
#
loop_
_entity.id
_entity.type
_entity.pdbx_description
1 polymer ?
#
loop_
_entity_poly.entity_id
_entity_poly.type
_entity_poly.pdbx_seq_one_letter_code
_entity_poly.pdbx_strand_id
1 'polypeptide(L)'
;MTNTAPGIGNYRYRILALVFMATTINYFDRSIVGVMAPTLQKLFDWSNKDYAAVMVSFKIAYGAGLLFMGGIIDRFGTKLGYTLSIVTWSIFGMLHAAIRPAFSLAGFIAARFGLGIGESGNFPAAVKTVAEWFPKKDRAFATGIFDASTSVGAILAPFIVGAIVTIDGKNWQIPFLLTGLLSSLWVYLWLNTYQKPAVHPKLSKAELAYINSDSEEETDEKIPWLKLLPKKETWAFSLTTVTDGVWWFYLFWGAKFLGEQFDVDIKNIGLPFLIIFVMADAGSLIGGYASGALIKRGWSINKARKITMLVCAIIILPVTIVPVIASKWIAVILIGFGAAGHQSWSINGYTLVPDVFPKKAVASVIGIGKMIGVAVAIIADIALGTVLDRANNSGYFWAFVIAGSSYLVILGFVHLLMPKMTPLDDKLEYIRK
;
A
#
# COMPACT_ATOMS: atom_id res chain seq x y z
N MET A 1 39.11 -9.12 -35.11
CA MET A 1 38.08 -9.85 -34.33
C MET A 1 37.68 -8.96 -33.17
N THR A 2 36.60 -8.20 -33.30
CA THR A 2 36.09 -7.29 -32.26
C THR A 2 35.44 -8.16 -31.19
N ASN A 3 36.10 -8.30 -30.06
CA ASN A 3 35.60 -8.97 -28.87
C ASN A 3 34.51 -8.04 -28.23
N THR A 4 33.30 -8.06 -28.79
CA THR A 4 32.15 -7.46 -28.11
C THR A 4 31.87 -8.29 -26.89
N ALA A 5 32.13 -7.75 -25.70
CA ALA A 5 31.73 -8.36 -24.43
C ALA A 5 30.26 -8.80 -24.57
N PRO A 6 29.90 -10.04 -24.19
CA PRO A 6 28.51 -10.49 -24.27
C PRO A 6 27.64 -9.53 -23.48
N GLY A 7 26.67 -8.91 -24.14
CA GLY A 7 25.76 -7.95 -23.50
C GLY A 7 25.11 -8.57 -22.27
N ILE A 8 24.99 -7.79 -21.20
CA ILE A 8 24.27 -8.19 -20.00
C ILE A 8 22.83 -8.53 -20.41
N GLY A 9 22.40 -9.77 -20.13
CA GLY A 9 21.04 -10.22 -20.44
C GLY A 9 19.97 -9.39 -19.70
N ASN A 10 18.73 -9.53 -20.11
CA ASN A 10 17.58 -8.77 -19.57
C ASN A 10 16.53 -9.68 -18.92
N TYR A 11 16.89 -10.91 -18.54
CA TYR A 11 15.92 -11.86 -17.99
C TYR A 11 15.34 -11.41 -16.65
N ARG A 12 16.13 -10.70 -15.81
CA ARG A 12 15.68 -10.10 -14.55
C ARG A 12 14.47 -9.18 -14.71
N TYR A 13 14.35 -8.48 -15.85
CA TYR A 13 13.18 -7.63 -16.12
C TYR A 13 11.90 -8.43 -16.43
N ARG A 14 12.02 -9.67 -16.93
CA ARG A 14 10.87 -10.58 -17.07
C ARG A 14 10.34 -11.00 -15.70
N ILE A 15 11.22 -11.25 -14.75
CA ILE A 15 10.84 -11.55 -13.36
C ILE A 15 10.22 -10.31 -12.71
N LEU A 16 10.79 -9.13 -12.94
CA LEU A 16 10.21 -7.87 -12.45
C LEU A 16 8.82 -7.61 -13.04
N ALA A 17 8.60 -7.91 -14.31
CA ALA A 17 7.29 -7.79 -14.94
C ALA A 17 6.25 -8.73 -14.28
N LEU A 18 6.64 -9.95 -13.90
CA LEU A 18 5.76 -10.84 -13.14
C LEU A 18 5.44 -10.28 -11.75
N VAL A 19 6.42 -9.71 -11.06
CA VAL A 19 6.19 -9.04 -9.76
C VAL A 19 5.26 -7.84 -9.92
N PHE A 20 5.46 -7.03 -10.96
CA PHE A 20 4.58 -5.91 -11.31
C PHE A 20 3.14 -6.39 -11.54
N MET A 21 2.95 -7.44 -12.36
CA MET A 21 1.62 -8.02 -12.64
C MET A 21 0.96 -8.56 -11.37
N ALA A 22 1.68 -9.28 -10.51
CA ALA A 22 1.15 -9.79 -9.25
C ALA A 22 0.61 -8.67 -8.36
N THR A 23 1.39 -7.60 -8.19
CA THR A 23 1.00 -6.46 -7.36
C THR A 23 -0.13 -5.65 -8.00
N THR A 24 -0.16 -5.54 -9.34
CA THR A 24 -1.31 -4.95 -10.06
C THR A 24 -2.60 -5.74 -9.78
N ILE A 25 -2.58 -7.07 -9.90
CA ILE A 25 -3.74 -7.93 -9.64
C ILE A 25 -4.15 -7.83 -8.16
N ASN A 26 -3.18 -7.82 -7.24
CA ASN A 26 -3.41 -7.67 -5.81
C ASN A 26 -4.19 -6.38 -5.47
N TYR A 27 -3.76 -5.23 -5.99
CA TYR A 27 -4.43 -3.95 -5.74
C TYR A 27 -5.74 -3.81 -6.51
N PHE A 28 -5.85 -4.42 -7.68
CA PHE A 28 -7.12 -4.52 -8.40
C PHE A 28 -8.16 -5.30 -7.55
N ASP A 29 -7.82 -6.49 -7.07
CA ASP A 29 -8.69 -7.35 -6.25
C ASP A 29 -9.10 -6.65 -4.94
N ARG A 30 -8.12 -6.05 -4.26
CA ARG A 30 -8.36 -5.25 -3.05
C ARG A 30 -9.38 -4.13 -3.25
N SER A 31 -9.34 -3.47 -4.40
CA SER A 31 -10.15 -2.29 -4.71
C SER A 31 -11.58 -2.62 -5.11
N ILE A 32 -11.89 -3.85 -5.58
CA ILE A 32 -13.21 -4.23 -6.11
C ILE A 32 -14.33 -3.90 -5.12
N VAL A 33 -14.22 -4.35 -3.87
CA VAL A 33 -15.28 -4.16 -2.87
C VAL A 33 -15.46 -2.68 -2.53
N GLY A 34 -14.36 -1.89 -2.50
CA GLY A 34 -14.43 -0.44 -2.30
C GLY A 34 -15.15 0.27 -3.43
N VAL A 35 -14.82 -0.06 -4.68
CA VAL A 35 -15.49 0.50 -5.87
C VAL A 35 -16.97 0.12 -5.93
N MET A 36 -17.29 -1.11 -5.52
CA MET A 36 -18.66 -1.63 -5.54
C MET A 36 -19.44 -1.35 -4.25
N ALA A 37 -18.89 -0.60 -3.29
CA ALA A 37 -19.51 -0.38 -1.99
C ALA A 37 -20.99 0.05 -2.08
N PRO A 38 -21.38 1.10 -2.87
CA PRO A 38 -22.77 1.49 -2.98
C PRO A 38 -23.67 0.39 -3.57
N THR A 39 -23.15 -0.33 -4.57
CA THR A 39 -23.87 -1.42 -5.25
C THR A 39 -24.10 -2.61 -4.32
N LEU A 40 -23.05 -3.04 -3.59
CA LEU A 40 -23.14 -4.18 -2.65
C LEU A 40 -24.04 -3.85 -1.47
N GLN A 41 -23.95 -2.65 -0.90
CA GLN A 41 -24.82 -2.21 0.18
C GLN A 41 -26.30 -2.23 -0.24
N LYS A 42 -26.63 -1.71 -1.43
CA LYS A 42 -27.99 -1.73 -1.98
C LYS A 42 -28.46 -3.17 -2.29
N LEU A 43 -27.57 -4.00 -2.84
CA LEU A 43 -27.92 -5.37 -3.25
C LEU A 43 -28.20 -6.30 -2.06
N PHE A 44 -27.46 -6.12 -0.97
CA PHE A 44 -27.49 -6.97 0.21
C PHE A 44 -28.12 -6.33 1.43
N ASP A 45 -28.64 -5.11 1.29
CA ASP A 45 -29.24 -4.32 2.38
C ASP A 45 -28.30 -4.13 3.57
N TRP A 46 -27.02 -3.82 3.27
CA TRP A 46 -26.00 -3.60 4.30
C TRP A 46 -26.00 -2.18 4.82
N SER A 47 -25.96 -2.06 6.14
CA SER A 47 -25.65 -0.80 6.82
C SER A 47 -24.20 -0.36 6.59
N ASN A 48 -23.85 0.85 6.98
CA ASN A 48 -22.46 1.30 6.94
C ASN A 48 -21.57 0.54 7.93
N LYS A 49 -22.13 0.07 9.04
CA LYS A 49 -21.45 -0.81 10.00
C LYS A 49 -21.15 -2.17 9.40
N ASP A 50 -22.10 -2.75 8.64
CA ASP A 50 -21.88 -4.04 7.97
C ASP A 50 -20.76 -3.91 6.93
N TYR A 51 -20.78 -2.85 6.12
CA TYR A 51 -19.70 -2.56 5.18
C TYR A 51 -18.36 -2.34 5.90
N ALA A 52 -18.33 -1.57 6.99
CA ALA A 52 -17.14 -1.38 7.81
C ALA A 52 -16.61 -2.73 8.35
N ALA A 53 -17.48 -3.62 8.82
CA ALA A 53 -17.07 -4.96 9.29
C ALA A 53 -16.38 -5.78 8.20
N VAL A 54 -16.89 -5.71 6.95
CA VAL A 54 -16.25 -6.35 5.79
C VAL A 54 -14.86 -5.76 5.52
N MET A 55 -14.68 -4.42 5.61
CA MET A 55 -13.38 -3.77 5.42
C MET A 55 -12.40 -4.08 6.56
N VAL A 56 -12.88 -4.05 7.80
CA VAL A 56 -12.11 -4.35 9.00
C VAL A 56 -11.61 -5.78 9.00
N SER A 57 -12.43 -6.75 8.57
CA SER A 57 -12.03 -8.17 8.51
C SER A 57 -10.79 -8.37 7.63
N PHE A 58 -10.74 -7.69 6.48
CA PHE A 58 -9.57 -7.68 5.61
C PHE A 58 -8.35 -7.07 6.30
N LYS A 59 -8.49 -5.89 6.94
CA LYS A 59 -7.39 -5.20 7.58
C LYS A 59 -6.79 -5.98 8.75
N ILE A 60 -7.63 -6.62 9.57
CA ILE A 60 -7.19 -7.51 10.66
C ILE A 60 -6.36 -8.67 10.09
N ALA A 61 -6.90 -9.35 9.09
CA ALA A 61 -6.24 -10.49 8.47
C ALA A 61 -4.93 -10.09 7.78
N TYR A 62 -4.92 -8.98 7.06
CA TYR A 62 -3.74 -8.43 6.40
C TYR A 62 -2.66 -8.04 7.40
N GLY A 63 -3.03 -7.31 8.46
CA GLY A 63 -2.10 -6.92 9.52
C GLY A 63 -1.51 -8.12 10.27
N ALA A 64 -2.34 -9.11 10.62
CA ALA A 64 -1.88 -10.35 11.23
C ALA A 64 -0.97 -11.13 10.25
N GLY A 65 -1.38 -11.24 8.98
CA GLY A 65 -0.61 -11.93 7.95
C GLY A 65 0.78 -11.36 7.72
N LEU A 66 0.97 -10.04 7.82
CA LEU A 66 2.28 -9.40 7.72
C LEU A 66 3.30 -9.93 8.74
N LEU A 67 2.85 -10.40 9.91
CA LEU A 67 3.72 -10.97 10.94
C LEU A 67 4.28 -12.33 10.56
N PHE A 68 3.53 -13.13 9.79
CA PHE A 68 3.85 -14.54 9.53
C PHE A 68 4.33 -14.79 8.11
N MET A 69 3.84 -14.03 7.12
CA MET A 69 4.07 -14.32 5.71
C MET A 69 5.53 -14.18 5.29
N GLY A 70 6.28 -13.25 5.89
CA GLY A 70 7.73 -13.18 5.69
C GLY A 70 8.43 -14.49 6.06
N GLY A 71 8.12 -15.02 7.25
CA GLY A 71 8.67 -16.30 7.72
C GLY A 71 8.23 -17.51 6.87
N ILE A 72 7.00 -17.51 6.38
CA ILE A 72 6.49 -18.54 5.46
C ILE A 72 7.28 -18.52 4.15
N ILE A 73 7.47 -17.31 3.57
CA ILE A 73 8.22 -17.14 2.31
C ILE A 73 9.70 -17.52 2.50
N ASP A 74 10.26 -17.24 3.68
CA ASP A 74 11.66 -17.64 3.99
C ASP A 74 11.79 -19.16 4.10
N ARG A 75 10.83 -19.80 4.77
CA ARG A 75 10.84 -21.26 4.98
C ARG A 75 10.63 -22.05 3.68
N PHE A 76 9.65 -21.67 2.86
CA PHE A 76 9.31 -22.38 1.62
C PHE A 76 10.08 -21.90 0.39
N GLY A 77 10.82 -20.80 0.53
CA GLY A 77 11.50 -20.10 -0.57
C GLY A 77 10.54 -19.25 -1.39
N THR A 78 11.09 -18.29 -2.13
CA THR A 78 10.35 -17.27 -2.89
C THR A 78 9.36 -17.88 -3.88
N LYS A 79 9.76 -18.94 -4.62
CA LYS A 79 8.89 -19.56 -5.63
C LYS A 79 7.57 -20.07 -5.03
N LEU A 80 7.67 -20.96 -4.03
CA LEU A 80 6.49 -21.58 -3.43
C LEU A 80 5.78 -20.63 -2.47
N GLY A 81 6.51 -19.84 -1.68
CA GLY A 81 5.92 -18.89 -0.75
C GLY A 81 5.05 -17.84 -1.47
N TYR A 82 5.53 -17.30 -2.59
CA TYR A 82 4.73 -16.35 -3.39
C TYR A 82 3.53 -17.06 -4.05
N THR A 83 3.73 -18.27 -4.59
CA THR A 83 2.63 -19.07 -5.16
C THR A 83 1.54 -19.33 -4.11
N LEU A 84 1.89 -19.78 -2.90
CA LEU A 84 0.93 -20.04 -1.82
C LEU A 84 0.13 -18.78 -1.47
N SER A 85 0.81 -17.63 -1.37
CA SER A 85 0.19 -16.34 -1.13
C SER A 85 -0.87 -16.03 -2.19
N ILE A 86 -0.49 -16.12 -3.47
CA ILE A 86 -1.38 -15.80 -4.60
C ILE A 86 -2.53 -16.79 -4.72
N VAL A 87 -2.28 -18.08 -4.59
CA VAL A 87 -3.34 -19.09 -4.62
C VAL A 87 -4.34 -18.86 -3.49
N THR A 88 -3.85 -18.52 -2.28
CA THR A 88 -4.74 -18.21 -1.15
C THR A 88 -5.63 -17.03 -1.46
N TRP A 89 -5.08 -15.89 -1.86
CA TRP A 89 -5.93 -14.73 -2.15
C TRP A 89 -6.86 -14.96 -3.36
N SER A 90 -6.37 -15.70 -4.39
CA SER A 90 -7.18 -16.01 -5.57
C SER A 90 -8.42 -16.85 -5.22
N ILE A 91 -8.25 -17.86 -4.37
CA ILE A 91 -9.37 -18.70 -3.90
C ILE A 91 -10.38 -17.83 -3.13
N PHE A 92 -9.93 -17.07 -2.16
CA PHE A 92 -10.81 -16.22 -1.35
C PHE A 92 -11.38 -15.04 -2.16
N GLY A 93 -10.65 -14.52 -3.15
CA GLY A 93 -11.18 -13.58 -4.13
C GLY A 93 -12.36 -14.15 -4.90
N MET A 94 -12.19 -15.34 -5.51
CA MET A 94 -13.27 -16.01 -6.25
C MET A 94 -14.44 -16.44 -5.36
N LEU A 95 -14.20 -16.79 -4.09
CA LEU A 95 -15.26 -17.17 -3.16
C LEU A 95 -16.30 -16.06 -2.96
N HIS A 96 -15.92 -14.76 -3.11
CA HIS A 96 -16.91 -13.67 -3.08
C HIS A 96 -18.02 -13.90 -4.10
N ALA A 97 -17.71 -14.39 -5.30
CA ALA A 97 -18.70 -14.63 -6.34
C ALA A 97 -19.70 -15.76 -6.03
N ALA A 98 -19.36 -16.65 -5.11
CA ALA A 98 -20.20 -17.77 -4.70
C ALA A 98 -21.12 -17.44 -3.51
N ILE A 99 -21.02 -16.25 -2.92
CA ILE A 99 -21.76 -15.85 -1.73
C ILE A 99 -23.25 -15.64 -2.07
N ARG A 100 -24.11 -16.29 -1.31
CA ARG A 100 -25.57 -16.18 -1.45
C ARG A 100 -26.11 -15.00 -0.62
N PRO A 101 -27.17 -14.33 -1.06
CA PRO A 101 -27.75 -13.17 -0.34
C PRO A 101 -28.06 -13.46 1.15
N ALA A 102 -28.59 -14.63 1.46
CA ALA A 102 -28.96 -15.02 2.83
C ALA A 102 -27.79 -15.03 3.83
N PHE A 103 -26.55 -15.17 3.36
CA PHE A 103 -25.34 -15.20 4.18
C PHE A 103 -24.32 -14.15 3.70
N SER A 104 -24.77 -13.09 3.03
CA SER A 104 -23.90 -12.15 2.35
C SER A 104 -22.87 -11.53 3.30
N LEU A 105 -23.28 -11.00 4.44
CA LEU A 105 -22.37 -10.34 5.37
C LEU A 105 -21.29 -11.30 5.91
N ALA A 106 -21.70 -12.43 6.47
CA ALA A 106 -20.77 -13.43 7.02
C ALA A 106 -19.84 -14.00 5.92
N GLY A 107 -20.38 -14.25 4.73
CA GLY A 107 -19.62 -14.73 3.59
C GLY A 107 -18.55 -13.73 3.13
N PHE A 108 -18.91 -12.45 2.99
CA PHE A 108 -17.96 -11.40 2.63
C PHE A 108 -16.92 -11.17 3.72
N ILE A 109 -17.28 -11.18 5.01
CA ILE A 109 -16.33 -11.10 6.13
C ILE A 109 -15.33 -12.26 6.04
N ALA A 110 -15.79 -13.50 5.88
CA ALA A 110 -14.91 -14.68 5.81
C ALA A 110 -14.01 -14.64 4.56
N ALA A 111 -14.58 -14.31 3.39
CA ALA A 111 -13.82 -14.21 2.15
C ALA A 111 -12.78 -13.07 2.19
N ARG A 112 -13.13 -11.90 2.71
CA ARG A 112 -12.20 -10.76 2.92
C ARG A 112 -11.10 -11.08 3.91
N PHE A 113 -11.42 -11.84 4.98
CA PHE A 113 -10.42 -12.29 5.93
C PHE A 113 -9.38 -13.22 5.26
N GLY A 114 -9.82 -14.24 4.54
CA GLY A 114 -8.92 -15.12 3.82
C GLY A 114 -8.12 -14.42 2.72
N LEU A 115 -8.76 -13.49 2.00
CA LEU A 115 -8.10 -12.61 1.02
C LEU A 115 -6.98 -11.81 1.68
N GLY A 116 -7.25 -11.17 2.83
CA GLY A 116 -6.27 -10.37 3.56
C GLY A 116 -5.04 -11.16 3.99
N ILE A 117 -5.22 -12.40 4.48
CA ILE A 117 -4.11 -13.30 4.78
C ILE A 117 -3.28 -13.58 3.52
N GLY A 118 -3.91 -13.95 2.41
CA GLY A 118 -3.21 -14.24 1.16
C GLY A 118 -2.44 -13.01 0.65
N GLU A 119 -3.08 -11.86 0.61
CA GLU A 119 -2.49 -10.62 0.09
C GLU A 119 -1.32 -10.08 0.92
N SER A 120 -1.27 -10.38 2.21
CA SER A 120 -0.18 -9.94 3.09
C SER A 120 1.20 -10.48 2.69
N GLY A 121 1.26 -11.56 1.92
CA GLY A 121 2.50 -12.12 1.41
C GLY A 121 3.03 -11.46 0.14
N ASN A 122 2.24 -10.62 -0.55
CA ASN A 122 2.66 -10.01 -1.81
C ASN A 122 3.92 -9.15 -1.67
N PHE A 123 3.91 -8.17 -0.77
CA PHE A 123 5.06 -7.28 -0.58
C PHE A 123 6.33 -8.00 -0.11
N PRO A 124 6.30 -8.85 0.93
CA PRO A 124 7.48 -9.62 1.33
C PRO A 124 8.06 -10.47 0.20
N ALA A 125 7.20 -11.15 -0.60
CA ALA A 125 7.64 -11.96 -1.73
C ALA A 125 8.22 -11.11 -2.86
N ALA A 126 7.61 -9.96 -3.19
CA ALA A 126 8.09 -9.03 -4.19
C ALA A 126 9.47 -8.46 -3.83
N VAL A 127 9.63 -7.96 -2.60
CA VAL A 127 10.92 -7.44 -2.11
C VAL A 127 11.99 -8.52 -2.12
N LYS A 128 11.68 -9.73 -1.68
CA LYS A 128 12.62 -10.87 -1.72
C LYS A 128 13.00 -11.26 -3.15
N THR A 129 12.03 -11.27 -4.07
CA THR A 129 12.28 -11.51 -5.50
C THR A 129 13.25 -10.46 -6.07
N VAL A 130 13.02 -9.18 -5.76
CA VAL A 130 13.92 -8.09 -6.18
C VAL A 130 15.32 -8.28 -5.57
N ALA A 131 15.41 -8.65 -4.30
CA ALA A 131 16.69 -8.89 -3.64
C ALA A 131 17.48 -10.06 -4.26
N GLU A 132 16.78 -11.11 -4.74
CA GLU A 132 17.38 -12.27 -5.39
C GLU A 132 17.80 -12.01 -6.85
N TRP A 133 17.10 -11.11 -7.57
CA TRP A 133 17.27 -10.94 -9.02
C TRP A 133 17.97 -9.64 -9.41
N PHE A 134 18.18 -8.71 -8.48
CA PHE A 134 18.80 -7.41 -8.76
C PHE A 134 19.97 -7.13 -7.83
N PRO A 135 21.11 -6.63 -8.37
CA PRO A 135 22.21 -6.14 -7.56
C PRO A 135 21.75 -4.94 -6.71
N LYS A 136 22.37 -4.69 -5.56
CA LYS A 136 21.98 -3.64 -4.60
C LYS A 136 21.76 -2.27 -5.24
N LYS A 137 22.63 -1.90 -6.18
CA LYS A 137 22.54 -0.62 -6.92
C LYS A 137 21.24 -0.44 -7.72
N ASP A 138 20.62 -1.55 -8.20
CA ASP A 138 19.42 -1.51 -9.02
C ASP A 138 18.14 -1.83 -8.22
N ARG A 139 18.23 -2.31 -6.97
CA ARG A 139 17.07 -2.72 -6.15
C ARG A 139 16.09 -1.59 -5.94
N ALA A 140 16.57 -0.35 -5.71
CA ALA A 140 15.69 0.79 -5.53
C ALA A 140 14.83 1.06 -6.77
N PHE A 141 15.42 0.96 -7.96
CA PHE A 141 14.71 1.11 -9.23
C PHE A 141 13.68 -0.01 -9.43
N ALA A 142 14.06 -1.27 -9.21
CA ALA A 142 13.16 -2.41 -9.34
C ALA A 142 11.99 -2.35 -8.32
N THR A 143 12.28 -1.92 -7.09
CA THR A 143 11.27 -1.70 -6.04
C THR A 143 10.30 -0.60 -6.45
N GLY A 144 10.79 0.52 -6.99
CA GLY A 144 9.95 1.61 -7.49
C GLY A 144 9.01 1.18 -8.61
N ILE A 145 9.48 0.29 -9.52
CA ILE A 145 8.63 -0.24 -10.60
C ILE A 145 7.49 -1.09 -10.03
N PHE A 146 7.78 -2.04 -9.14
CA PHE A 146 6.68 -2.86 -8.61
C PHE A 146 5.76 -2.07 -7.66
N ASP A 147 6.27 -1.08 -6.95
CA ASP A 147 5.45 -0.21 -6.11
C ASP A 147 4.46 0.62 -6.94
N ALA A 148 4.89 1.16 -8.09
CA ALA A 148 4.03 1.86 -9.04
C ALA A 148 2.86 0.99 -9.54
N SER A 149 3.01 -0.35 -9.54
CA SER A 149 1.93 -1.26 -9.95
C SER A 149 0.73 -1.25 -9.00
N THR A 150 0.90 -0.79 -7.76
CA THR A 150 -0.18 -0.61 -6.79
C THR A 150 -1.21 0.40 -7.29
N SER A 151 -0.74 1.54 -7.78
CA SER A 151 -1.59 2.58 -8.38
C SER A 151 -2.24 2.10 -9.67
N VAL A 152 -1.51 1.35 -10.51
CA VAL A 152 -2.08 0.77 -11.74
C VAL A 152 -3.26 -0.15 -11.41
N GLY A 153 -3.11 -1.03 -10.41
CA GLY A 153 -4.21 -1.91 -9.95
C GLY A 153 -5.41 -1.12 -9.42
N ALA A 154 -5.16 -0.11 -8.60
CA ALA A 154 -6.20 0.73 -8.02
C ALA A 154 -6.94 1.59 -9.07
N ILE A 155 -6.23 2.06 -10.12
CA ILE A 155 -6.82 2.79 -11.25
C ILE A 155 -7.64 1.87 -12.15
N LEU A 156 -7.14 0.67 -12.46
CA LEU A 156 -7.82 -0.26 -13.35
C LEU A 156 -9.15 -0.76 -12.76
N ALA A 157 -9.23 -0.93 -11.43
CA ALA A 157 -10.40 -1.49 -10.77
C ALA A 157 -11.71 -0.73 -11.09
N PRO A 158 -11.82 0.58 -10.88
CA PRO A 158 -13.07 1.32 -11.16
C PRO A 158 -13.45 1.29 -12.66
N PHE A 159 -12.49 1.27 -13.59
CA PHE A 159 -12.78 1.18 -15.02
C PHE A 159 -13.30 -0.21 -15.40
N ILE A 160 -12.62 -1.27 -14.97
CA ILE A 160 -13.00 -2.64 -15.30
C ILE A 160 -14.31 -3.01 -14.61
N VAL A 161 -14.46 -2.70 -13.33
CA VAL A 161 -15.69 -2.94 -12.57
C VAL A 161 -16.85 -2.14 -13.18
N GLY A 162 -16.63 -0.84 -13.47
CA GLY A 162 -17.62 -0.01 -14.13
C GLY A 162 -18.01 -0.47 -15.53
N ALA A 163 -17.12 -1.13 -16.29
CA ALA A 163 -17.45 -1.72 -17.58
C ALA A 163 -18.33 -2.98 -17.45
N ILE A 164 -18.08 -3.80 -16.44
CA ILE A 164 -18.71 -5.12 -16.26
C ILE A 164 -20.03 -5.03 -15.48
N VAL A 165 -20.02 -4.35 -14.34
CA VAL A 165 -21.15 -4.33 -13.40
C VAL A 165 -22.19 -3.33 -13.87
N THR A 166 -23.45 -3.74 -13.91
CA THR A 166 -24.57 -2.84 -14.27
C THR A 166 -24.98 -1.97 -13.09
N ILE A 167 -25.71 -0.87 -13.33
CA ILE A 167 -26.17 0.07 -12.27
C ILE A 167 -27.09 -0.64 -11.26
N ASP A 168 -27.87 -1.62 -11.71
CA ASP A 168 -28.72 -2.45 -10.85
C ASP A 168 -27.97 -3.60 -10.14
N GLY A 169 -26.66 -3.66 -10.28
CA GLY A 169 -25.81 -4.65 -9.62
C GLY A 169 -25.76 -6.02 -10.27
N LYS A 170 -26.38 -6.20 -11.44
CA LYS A 170 -26.20 -7.47 -12.18
C LYS A 170 -24.72 -7.64 -12.53
N ASN A 171 -24.29 -8.90 -12.61
CA ASN A 171 -22.91 -9.28 -12.92
C ASN A 171 -21.86 -8.87 -11.86
N TRP A 172 -22.27 -8.51 -10.64
CA TRP A 172 -21.36 -8.13 -9.56
C TRP A 172 -20.29 -9.20 -9.22
N GLN A 173 -20.59 -10.46 -9.53
CA GLN A 173 -19.67 -11.60 -9.31
C GLN A 173 -18.49 -11.61 -10.29
N ILE A 174 -18.68 -11.10 -11.51
CA ILE A 174 -17.69 -11.22 -12.61
C ILE A 174 -16.34 -10.60 -12.26
N PRO A 175 -16.23 -9.40 -11.67
CA PRO A 175 -14.93 -8.84 -11.29
C PRO A 175 -14.12 -9.76 -10.36
N PHE A 176 -14.76 -10.44 -9.42
CA PHE A 176 -14.09 -11.39 -8.52
C PHE A 176 -13.60 -12.65 -9.24
N LEU A 177 -14.39 -13.16 -10.19
CA LEU A 177 -13.96 -14.29 -11.01
C LEU A 177 -12.83 -13.90 -11.96
N LEU A 178 -12.86 -12.70 -12.50
CA LEU A 178 -11.81 -12.17 -13.36
C LEU A 178 -10.47 -12.10 -12.66
N THR A 179 -10.42 -11.55 -11.43
CA THR A 179 -9.17 -11.48 -10.66
C THR A 179 -8.64 -12.87 -10.32
N GLY A 180 -9.51 -13.80 -9.97
CA GLY A 180 -9.14 -15.19 -9.74
C GLY A 180 -8.54 -15.85 -10.98
N LEU A 181 -9.13 -15.61 -12.16
CA LEU A 181 -8.60 -16.11 -13.44
C LEU A 181 -7.23 -15.50 -13.76
N LEU A 182 -7.08 -14.18 -13.60
CA LEU A 182 -5.81 -13.47 -13.81
C LEU A 182 -4.73 -13.97 -12.85
N SER A 183 -5.07 -14.19 -11.59
CA SER A 183 -4.16 -14.75 -10.58
C SER A 183 -3.77 -16.20 -10.93
N SER A 184 -4.69 -17.00 -11.42
CA SER A 184 -4.41 -18.38 -11.85
C SER A 184 -3.46 -18.41 -13.06
N LEU A 185 -3.69 -17.54 -14.04
CA LEU A 185 -2.78 -17.36 -15.19
C LEU A 185 -1.39 -16.91 -14.70
N TRP A 186 -1.35 -15.97 -13.76
CA TRP A 186 -0.09 -15.52 -13.19
C TRP A 186 0.66 -16.66 -12.48
N VAL A 187 -0.02 -17.47 -11.67
CA VAL A 187 0.59 -18.65 -11.01
C VAL A 187 1.20 -19.60 -12.04
N TYR A 188 0.48 -19.87 -13.13
CA TYR A 188 1.01 -20.69 -14.21
C TYR A 188 2.30 -20.09 -14.82
N LEU A 189 2.29 -18.79 -15.14
CA LEU A 189 3.46 -18.10 -15.69
C LEU A 189 4.63 -18.10 -14.70
N TRP A 190 4.35 -17.84 -13.42
CA TRP A 190 5.35 -17.80 -12.36
C TRP A 190 6.04 -19.15 -12.16
N LEU A 191 5.28 -20.23 -12.03
CA LEU A 191 5.81 -21.56 -11.82
C LEU A 191 6.72 -22.03 -12.97
N ASN A 192 6.39 -21.62 -14.21
CA ASN A 192 7.16 -21.97 -15.40
C ASN A 192 8.34 -21.02 -15.68
N THR A 193 8.33 -19.81 -15.12
CA THR A 193 9.32 -18.79 -15.44
C THR A 193 10.32 -18.59 -14.30
N TYR A 194 9.85 -18.58 -13.03
CA TYR A 194 10.70 -18.26 -11.90
C TYR A 194 11.51 -19.47 -11.44
N GLN A 195 12.83 -19.25 -11.31
CA GLN A 195 13.77 -20.09 -10.56
C GLN A 195 14.78 -19.15 -9.88
N LYS A 196 15.56 -19.66 -8.92
CA LYS A 196 16.65 -18.85 -8.34
C LYS A 196 17.71 -18.56 -9.42
N PRO A 197 18.32 -17.35 -9.46
CA PRO A 197 19.30 -16.99 -10.48
C PRO A 197 20.42 -18.00 -10.65
N ALA A 198 20.96 -18.55 -9.56
CA ALA A 198 22.08 -19.50 -9.57
C ALA A 198 21.82 -20.79 -10.37
N VAL A 199 20.55 -21.20 -10.48
CA VAL A 199 20.14 -22.46 -11.16
C VAL A 199 19.25 -22.23 -12.37
N HIS A 200 19.09 -20.96 -12.81
CA HIS A 200 18.16 -20.61 -13.88
C HIS A 200 18.72 -20.96 -15.27
N PRO A 201 18.08 -21.86 -16.03
CA PRO A 201 18.66 -22.40 -17.29
C PRO A 201 18.77 -21.37 -18.42
N LYS A 202 17.94 -20.32 -18.39
CA LYS A 202 17.90 -19.27 -19.43
C LYS A 202 18.72 -18.03 -19.07
N LEU A 203 19.39 -18.02 -17.91
CA LEU A 203 20.19 -16.89 -17.47
C LEU A 203 21.60 -16.96 -18.06
N SER A 204 22.07 -15.89 -18.69
CA SER A 204 23.45 -15.84 -19.19
C SER A 204 24.45 -15.74 -18.04
N LYS A 205 25.66 -16.28 -18.23
CA LYS A 205 26.72 -16.14 -17.23
C LYS A 205 27.04 -14.68 -16.89
N ALA A 206 26.98 -13.79 -17.90
CA ALA A 206 27.20 -12.35 -17.74
C ALA A 206 26.10 -11.70 -16.88
N GLU A 207 24.83 -12.08 -17.07
CA GLU A 207 23.71 -11.55 -16.26
C GLU A 207 23.77 -12.10 -14.83
N LEU A 208 24.12 -13.37 -14.63
CA LEU A 208 24.34 -13.93 -13.29
C LEU A 208 25.46 -13.22 -12.55
N ALA A 209 26.60 -12.99 -13.21
CA ALA A 209 27.71 -12.22 -12.64
C ALA A 209 27.30 -10.78 -12.28
N TYR A 210 26.45 -10.16 -13.12
CA TYR A 210 25.91 -8.83 -12.83
C TYR A 210 24.98 -8.83 -11.61
N ILE A 211 24.09 -9.80 -11.48
CA ILE A 211 23.19 -9.93 -10.32
C ILE A 211 23.98 -10.05 -9.02
N ASN A 212 25.08 -10.79 -9.06
CA ASN A 212 25.95 -11.04 -7.90
C ASN A 212 27.08 -9.99 -7.71
N SER A 213 27.09 -8.91 -8.50
CA SER A 213 28.23 -7.96 -8.55
C SER A 213 28.49 -7.20 -7.26
N ASP A 214 27.51 -7.13 -6.35
CA ASP A 214 27.58 -6.40 -5.07
C ASP A 214 26.95 -7.16 -3.90
N SER A 215 27.03 -8.52 -3.96
CA SER A 215 26.63 -9.38 -2.86
C SER A 215 27.64 -9.25 -1.70
N GLU A 216 27.33 -8.41 -0.72
CA GLU A 216 27.96 -8.48 0.61
C GLU A 216 27.21 -9.51 1.45
N GLU A 217 27.91 -10.17 2.36
CA GLU A 217 27.30 -10.99 3.40
C GLU A 217 26.33 -10.12 4.21
N GLU A 218 25.04 -10.41 4.10
CA GLU A 218 24.05 -9.82 5.01
C GLU A 218 24.33 -10.39 6.40
N THR A 219 24.80 -9.55 7.32
CA THR A 219 24.84 -9.94 8.72
C THR A 219 23.40 -10.09 9.19
N ASP A 220 22.99 -11.34 9.47
CA ASP A 220 21.63 -11.73 9.93
C ASP A 220 21.27 -11.22 11.34
N GLU A 221 22.13 -10.47 11.98
CA GLU A 221 21.89 -9.89 13.30
C GLU A 221 20.82 -8.79 13.22
N LYS A 222 19.61 -9.12 13.61
CA LYS A 222 18.50 -8.17 13.77
C LYS A 222 18.44 -7.69 15.22
N ILE A 223 18.21 -6.40 15.42
CA ILE A 223 17.90 -5.87 16.75
C ILE A 223 16.49 -6.33 17.15
N PRO A 224 16.32 -7.01 18.31
CA PRO A 224 15.01 -7.45 18.77
C PRO A 224 14.04 -6.26 18.88
N TRP A 225 12.84 -6.41 18.34
CA TRP A 225 11.83 -5.34 18.31
C TRP A 225 11.47 -4.81 19.70
N LEU A 226 11.53 -5.64 20.76
CA LEU A 226 11.31 -5.24 22.16
C LEU A 226 12.29 -4.16 22.63
N LYS A 227 13.53 -4.12 22.10
CA LYS A 227 14.51 -3.08 22.40
C LYS A 227 14.21 -1.75 21.73
N LEU A 228 13.36 -1.77 20.69
CA LEU A 228 12.97 -0.59 19.92
C LEU A 228 11.76 0.13 20.53
N LEU A 229 10.89 -0.58 21.26
CA LEU A 229 9.69 0.00 21.87
C LEU A 229 9.97 1.13 22.88
N PRO A 230 11.04 1.10 23.69
CA PRO A 230 11.34 2.21 24.60
C PRO A 230 11.88 3.46 23.92
N LYS A 231 12.23 3.38 22.62
CA LYS A 231 12.81 4.52 21.88
C LYS A 231 11.70 5.44 21.37
N LYS A 232 11.77 6.71 21.73
CA LYS A 232 10.81 7.73 21.31
C LYS A 232 10.78 7.95 19.80
N GLU A 233 11.89 7.70 19.12
CA GLU A 233 12.04 7.76 17.67
C GLU A 233 11.17 6.70 16.95
N THR A 234 11.02 5.52 17.56
CA THR A 234 10.09 4.48 17.09
C THR A 234 8.66 4.99 17.10
N TRP A 235 8.24 5.66 18.15
CA TRP A 235 6.90 6.25 18.26
C TRP A 235 6.72 7.46 17.35
N ALA A 236 7.77 8.30 17.19
CA ALA A 236 7.75 9.40 16.25
C ALA A 236 7.48 8.92 14.81
N PHE A 237 8.15 7.85 14.37
CA PHE A 237 7.87 7.22 13.09
C PHE A 237 6.47 6.58 13.05
N SER A 238 6.10 5.82 14.08
CA SER A 238 4.79 5.16 14.15
C SER A 238 3.62 6.14 14.04
N LEU A 239 3.75 7.33 14.60
CA LEU A 239 2.76 8.40 14.44
C LEU A 239 2.62 8.84 12.97
N THR A 240 3.71 8.82 12.17
CA THR A 240 3.58 9.16 10.74
C THR A 240 2.76 8.13 9.98
N THR A 241 2.76 6.87 10.40
CA THR A 241 2.01 5.79 9.75
C THR A 241 0.53 5.76 10.14
N VAL A 242 0.13 6.46 11.22
CA VAL A 242 -1.30 6.63 11.57
C VAL A 242 -2.08 7.25 10.42
N THR A 243 -1.46 8.12 9.64
CA THR A 243 -2.06 8.74 8.45
C THR A 243 -2.33 7.77 7.31
N ASP A 244 -1.77 6.55 7.33
CA ASP A 244 -2.12 5.51 6.34
C ASP A 244 -3.63 5.18 6.38
N GLY A 245 -4.30 5.42 7.51
CA GLY A 245 -5.76 5.33 7.62
C GLY A 245 -6.50 6.25 6.65
N VAL A 246 -5.96 7.43 6.34
CA VAL A 246 -6.51 8.36 5.35
C VAL A 246 -6.42 7.80 3.94
N TRP A 247 -5.29 7.15 3.58
CA TRP A 247 -5.15 6.46 2.30
C TRP A 247 -6.17 5.34 2.14
N TRP A 248 -6.34 4.52 3.18
CA TRP A 248 -7.34 3.45 3.19
C TRP A 248 -8.77 3.98 3.11
N PHE A 249 -9.03 5.16 3.70
CA PHE A 249 -10.31 5.85 3.57
C PHE A 249 -10.60 6.20 2.10
N TYR A 250 -9.66 6.81 1.39
CA TYR A 250 -9.86 7.13 -0.04
C TYR A 250 -10.10 5.87 -0.88
N LEU A 251 -9.36 4.79 -0.60
CA LEU A 251 -9.46 3.55 -1.36
C LEU A 251 -10.79 2.82 -1.14
N PHE A 252 -11.27 2.76 0.10
CA PHE A 252 -12.43 1.93 0.46
C PHE A 252 -13.74 2.70 0.57
N TRP A 253 -13.69 3.97 0.96
CA TRP A 253 -14.89 4.79 1.15
C TRP A 253 -15.06 5.86 0.08
N GLY A 254 -14.04 6.10 -0.75
CA GLY A 254 -14.06 7.16 -1.76
C GLY A 254 -15.16 7.01 -2.79
N ALA A 255 -15.38 5.79 -3.30
CA ALA A 255 -16.46 5.53 -4.27
C ALA A 255 -17.85 5.76 -3.64
N LYS A 256 -18.04 5.30 -2.40
CA LYS A 256 -19.28 5.52 -1.65
C LYS A 256 -19.54 7.00 -1.40
N PHE A 257 -18.51 7.73 -0.94
CA PHE A 257 -18.62 9.18 -0.74
C PHE A 257 -19.02 9.92 -2.03
N LEU A 258 -18.34 9.62 -3.14
CA LEU A 258 -18.64 10.26 -4.42
C LEU A 258 -20.04 9.90 -4.94
N GLY A 259 -20.50 8.67 -4.69
CA GLY A 259 -21.85 8.23 -5.01
C GLY A 259 -22.92 8.96 -4.20
N GLU A 260 -22.76 9.03 -2.88
CA GLU A 260 -23.75 9.63 -1.98
C GLU A 260 -23.79 11.17 -2.04
N GLN A 261 -22.64 11.81 -2.25
CA GLN A 261 -22.54 13.27 -2.24
C GLN A 261 -22.74 13.90 -3.63
N PHE A 262 -22.40 13.21 -4.72
CA PHE A 262 -22.36 13.76 -6.07
C PHE A 262 -23.06 12.91 -7.12
N ASP A 263 -23.82 11.90 -6.73
CA ASP A 263 -24.52 10.95 -7.62
C ASP A 263 -23.61 10.29 -8.66
N VAL A 264 -22.34 10.01 -8.28
CA VAL A 264 -21.40 9.31 -9.14
C VAL A 264 -21.70 7.83 -9.11
N ASP A 265 -22.25 7.30 -10.19
CA ASP A 265 -22.53 5.88 -10.35
C ASP A 265 -21.28 5.06 -10.68
N ILE A 266 -21.42 3.74 -10.62
CA ILE A 266 -20.34 2.80 -10.87
C ILE A 266 -19.75 2.89 -12.30
N LYS A 267 -20.52 3.40 -13.28
CA LYS A 267 -20.05 3.59 -14.66
C LYS A 267 -19.13 4.79 -14.81
N ASN A 268 -19.32 5.79 -13.95
CA ASN A 268 -18.66 7.10 -14.03
C ASN A 268 -17.56 7.30 -12.98
N ILE A 269 -17.31 6.30 -12.10
CA ILE A 269 -16.34 6.42 -11.01
C ILE A 269 -14.87 6.36 -11.49
N GLY A 270 -14.61 5.81 -12.66
CA GLY A 270 -13.25 5.58 -13.16
C GLY A 270 -12.42 6.86 -13.29
N LEU A 271 -12.97 7.90 -13.92
CA LEU A 271 -12.23 9.15 -14.15
C LEU A 271 -11.90 9.92 -12.85
N PRO A 272 -12.80 10.07 -11.87
CA PRO A 272 -12.46 10.58 -10.54
C PRO A 272 -11.28 9.84 -9.89
N PHE A 273 -11.30 8.52 -9.89
CA PHE A 273 -10.23 7.71 -9.30
C PHE A 273 -8.91 7.84 -10.06
N LEU A 274 -8.94 7.86 -11.40
CA LEU A 274 -7.77 8.12 -12.21
C LEU A 274 -7.08 9.43 -11.80
N ILE A 275 -7.83 10.52 -11.68
CA ILE A 275 -7.29 11.83 -11.30
C ILE A 275 -6.66 11.74 -9.91
N ILE A 276 -7.35 11.16 -8.93
CA ILE A 276 -6.88 11.06 -7.55
C ILE A 276 -5.57 10.25 -7.49
N PHE A 277 -5.50 9.09 -8.13
CA PHE A 277 -4.32 8.22 -8.06
C PHE A 277 -3.14 8.76 -8.88
N VAL A 278 -3.38 9.36 -10.04
CA VAL A 278 -2.31 10.04 -10.81
C VAL A 278 -1.72 11.20 -10.02
N MET A 279 -2.55 12.00 -9.34
CA MET A 279 -2.06 13.05 -8.46
C MET A 279 -1.29 12.49 -7.26
N ALA A 280 -1.73 11.36 -6.69
CA ALA A 280 -1.03 10.67 -5.61
C ALA A 280 0.38 10.25 -6.02
N ASP A 281 0.53 9.62 -7.20
CA ASP A 281 1.82 9.19 -7.71
C ASP A 281 2.75 10.37 -8.04
N ALA A 282 2.20 11.43 -8.64
CA ALA A 282 2.95 12.67 -8.84
C ALA A 282 3.44 13.26 -7.50
N GLY A 283 2.59 13.24 -6.47
CA GLY A 283 2.94 13.66 -5.11
C GLY A 283 4.08 12.84 -4.51
N SER A 284 4.05 11.53 -4.69
CA SER A 284 5.10 10.60 -4.27
C SER A 284 6.46 10.99 -4.84
N LEU A 285 6.54 11.17 -6.17
CA LEU A 285 7.76 11.55 -6.87
C LEU A 285 8.28 12.94 -6.45
N ILE A 286 7.38 13.92 -6.40
CA ILE A 286 7.73 15.31 -6.03
C ILE A 286 8.21 15.37 -4.59
N GLY A 287 7.53 14.69 -3.65
CA GLY A 287 7.89 14.69 -2.23
C GLY A 287 9.23 14.04 -1.94
N GLY A 288 9.52 12.91 -2.61
CA GLY A 288 10.82 12.27 -2.52
C GLY A 288 11.95 13.13 -3.06
N TYR A 289 11.72 13.75 -4.24
CA TYR A 289 12.68 14.67 -4.85
C TYR A 289 12.92 15.93 -4.01
N ALA A 290 11.85 16.55 -3.50
CA ALA A 290 11.91 17.83 -2.81
C ALA A 290 12.82 17.78 -1.58
N SER A 291 12.65 16.80 -0.69
CA SER A 291 13.48 16.68 0.51
C SER A 291 14.95 16.38 0.16
N GLY A 292 15.18 15.54 -0.84
CA GLY A 292 16.53 15.26 -1.35
C GLY A 292 17.23 16.49 -1.95
N ALA A 293 16.48 17.32 -2.70
CA ALA A 293 16.99 18.55 -3.28
C ALA A 293 17.37 19.59 -2.20
N LEU A 294 16.59 19.70 -1.12
CA LEU A 294 16.91 20.56 0.01
C LEU A 294 18.20 20.12 0.72
N ILE A 295 18.37 18.81 0.92
CA ILE A 295 19.60 18.25 1.52
C ILE A 295 20.81 18.54 0.61
N LYS A 296 20.70 18.35 -0.70
CA LYS A 296 21.75 18.69 -1.67
C LYS A 296 22.12 20.17 -1.67
N ARG A 297 21.18 21.05 -1.31
CA ARG A 297 21.39 22.49 -1.14
C ARG A 297 21.98 22.88 0.23
N GLY A 298 22.43 21.91 1.03
CA GLY A 298 23.10 22.14 2.32
C GLY A 298 22.16 22.25 3.52
N TRP A 299 20.87 21.94 3.38
CA TRP A 299 19.98 21.88 4.55
C TRP A 299 20.29 20.64 5.39
N SER A 300 20.18 20.77 6.71
CA SER A 300 20.26 19.60 7.58
C SER A 300 19.11 18.63 7.28
N ILE A 301 19.37 17.32 7.40
CA ILE A 301 18.37 16.26 7.20
C ILE A 301 17.11 16.57 8.02
N ASN A 302 17.26 16.89 9.31
CA ASN A 302 16.16 17.24 10.21
C ASN A 302 15.27 18.36 9.65
N LYS A 303 15.89 19.47 9.18
CA LYS A 303 15.16 20.62 8.63
C LYS A 303 14.49 20.25 7.30
N ALA A 304 15.21 19.61 6.39
CA ALA A 304 14.71 19.23 5.07
C ALA A 304 13.48 18.30 5.16
N ARG A 305 13.57 17.22 5.98
CA ARG A 305 12.45 16.27 6.16
C ARG A 305 11.23 16.95 6.78
N LYS A 306 11.40 17.66 7.90
CA LYS A 306 10.26 18.27 8.61
C LYS A 306 9.59 19.40 7.83
N ILE A 307 10.35 20.23 7.11
CA ILE A 307 9.78 21.28 6.26
C ILE A 307 9.03 20.65 5.08
N THR A 308 9.56 19.61 4.45
CA THR A 308 8.82 18.89 3.39
C THR A 308 7.53 18.30 3.95
N MET A 309 7.55 17.65 5.12
CA MET A 309 6.36 17.13 5.76
C MET A 309 5.35 18.23 6.14
N LEU A 310 5.82 19.40 6.58
CA LEU A 310 4.94 20.55 6.86
C LEU A 310 4.26 21.04 5.56
N VAL A 311 4.99 21.15 4.46
CA VAL A 311 4.41 21.52 3.16
C VAL A 311 3.37 20.49 2.73
N CYS A 312 3.63 19.17 2.90
CA CYS A 312 2.67 18.13 2.63
C CYS A 312 1.39 18.32 3.47
N ALA A 313 1.53 18.56 4.78
CA ALA A 313 0.38 18.77 5.68
C ALA A 313 -0.46 19.99 5.28
N ILE A 314 0.17 21.08 4.82
CA ILE A 314 -0.52 22.28 4.32
C ILE A 314 -1.25 21.97 3.00
N ILE A 315 -0.65 21.21 2.08
CA ILE A 315 -1.27 20.79 0.80
C ILE A 315 -2.50 19.91 1.05
N ILE A 316 -2.49 19.10 2.12
CA ILE A 316 -3.61 18.22 2.49
C ILE A 316 -4.77 19.01 3.14
N LEU A 317 -4.47 20.08 3.84
CA LEU A 317 -5.46 20.83 4.65
C LEU A 317 -6.76 21.20 3.89
N PRO A 318 -6.74 21.61 2.60
CA PRO A 318 -7.97 21.91 1.85
C PRO A 318 -8.95 20.74 1.72
N VAL A 319 -8.51 19.50 1.99
CA VAL A 319 -9.43 18.34 2.00
C VAL A 319 -10.56 18.49 3.04
N THR A 320 -10.32 19.24 4.10
CA THR A 320 -11.32 19.51 5.17
C THR A 320 -12.62 20.11 4.66
N ILE A 321 -12.60 20.85 3.54
CA ILE A 321 -13.79 21.49 2.98
C ILE A 321 -14.51 20.65 1.93
N VAL A 322 -13.97 19.50 1.54
CA VAL A 322 -14.55 18.64 0.50
C VAL A 322 -16.05 18.32 0.73
N PRO A 323 -16.51 18.01 1.95
CA PRO A 323 -17.92 17.67 2.18
C PRO A 323 -18.92 18.82 1.94
N VAL A 324 -18.44 20.06 1.92
CA VAL A 324 -19.30 21.26 1.70
C VAL A 324 -19.17 21.82 0.29
N ILE A 325 -18.34 21.20 -0.55
CA ILE A 325 -18.17 21.61 -1.95
C ILE A 325 -19.31 21.06 -2.80
N ALA A 326 -19.96 21.92 -3.59
CA ALA A 326 -21.03 21.52 -4.50
C ALA A 326 -20.53 20.88 -5.80
N SER A 327 -19.30 21.21 -6.24
CA SER A 327 -18.74 20.73 -7.51
C SER A 327 -17.99 19.42 -7.32
N LYS A 328 -18.46 18.36 -7.98
CA LYS A 328 -17.79 17.05 -8.03
C LYS A 328 -16.31 17.16 -8.42
N TRP A 329 -16.00 17.94 -9.44
CA TRP A 329 -14.64 18.03 -9.96
C TRP A 329 -13.70 18.80 -9.03
N ILE A 330 -14.20 19.83 -8.35
CA ILE A 330 -13.42 20.52 -7.32
C ILE A 330 -13.15 19.56 -6.15
N ALA A 331 -14.15 18.80 -5.71
CA ALA A 331 -13.98 17.80 -4.66
C ALA A 331 -12.95 16.74 -5.05
N VAL A 332 -13.01 16.19 -6.28
CA VAL A 332 -12.04 15.22 -6.81
C VAL A 332 -10.61 15.78 -6.83
N ILE A 333 -10.43 17.02 -7.27
CA ILE A 333 -9.12 17.68 -7.30
C ILE A 333 -8.60 17.91 -5.87
N LEU A 334 -9.45 18.33 -4.93
CA LEU A 334 -9.03 18.50 -3.53
C LEU A 334 -8.64 17.17 -2.88
N ILE A 335 -9.40 16.09 -3.13
CA ILE A 335 -9.03 14.74 -2.70
C ILE A 335 -7.71 14.32 -3.36
N GLY A 336 -7.52 14.65 -4.63
CA GLY A 336 -6.26 14.40 -5.35
C GLY A 336 -5.07 15.11 -4.71
N PHE A 337 -5.21 16.39 -4.29
CA PHE A 337 -4.18 17.08 -3.51
C PHE A 337 -3.95 16.43 -2.15
N GLY A 338 -5.03 15.97 -1.48
CA GLY A 338 -4.94 15.19 -0.25
C GLY A 338 -4.13 13.91 -0.44
N ALA A 339 -4.42 13.16 -1.50
CA ALA A 339 -3.72 11.93 -1.85
C ALA A 339 -2.25 12.18 -2.24
N ALA A 340 -1.97 13.23 -3.03
CA ALA A 340 -0.61 13.65 -3.39
C ALA A 340 0.22 14.04 -2.15
N GLY A 341 -0.38 14.85 -1.28
CA GLY A 341 0.25 15.24 -0.02
C GLY A 341 0.51 14.05 0.89
N HIS A 342 -0.44 13.10 1.00
CA HIS A 342 -0.27 11.87 1.76
C HIS A 342 0.89 11.02 1.23
N GLN A 343 0.97 10.78 -0.06
CA GLN A 343 2.06 9.99 -0.65
C GLN A 343 3.43 10.67 -0.47
N SER A 344 3.51 11.99 -0.64
CA SER A 344 4.69 12.77 -0.30
C SER A 344 5.08 12.65 1.19
N TRP A 345 4.09 12.71 2.09
CA TRP A 345 4.26 12.55 3.53
C TRP A 345 4.78 11.17 3.86
N SER A 346 4.16 10.12 3.32
CA SER A 346 4.49 8.72 3.58
C SER A 346 5.95 8.43 3.21
N ILE A 347 6.41 8.83 2.02
CA ILE A 347 7.81 8.66 1.61
C ILE A 347 8.78 9.37 2.55
N ASN A 348 8.49 10.61 2.94
CA ASN A 348 9.35 11.34 3.87
C ASN A 348 9.31 10.72 5.27
N GLY A 349 8.17 10.19 5.71
CA GLY A 349 8.03 9.41 6.93
C GLY A 349 8.94 8.17 6.93
N TYR A 350 8.89 7.37 5.87
CA TYR A 350 9.75 6.18 5.74
C TYR A 350 11.24 6.51 5.78
N THR A 351 11.65 7.63 5.20
CA THR A 351 13.07 8.03 5.22
C THR A 351 13.55 8.48 6.60
N LEU A 352 12.66 8.82 7.55
CA LEU A 352 13.06 9.11 8.93
C LEU A 352 13.72 7.90 9.59
N VAL A 353 13.31 6.68 9.23
CA VAL A 353 13.82 5.46 9.88
C VAL A 353 15.29 5.23 9.56
N PRO A 354 15.74 5.12 8.29
CA PRO A 354 17.16 4.94 8.00
C PRO A 354 18.02 6.19 8.30
N ASP A 355 17.41 7.38 8.43
CA ASP A 355 18.13 8.57 8.84
C ASP A 355 18.46 8.57 10.34
N VAL A 356 17.76 7.77 11.16
CA VAL A 356 17.89 7.75 12.62
C VAL A 356 18.36 6.39 13.14
N PHE A 357 17.87 5.29 12.61
CA PHE A 357 18.15 3.95 13.11
C PHE A 357 19.26 3.24 12.33
N PRO A 358 20.06 2.40 13.01
CA PRO A 358 21.02 1.54 12.33
C PRO A 358 20.32 0.56 11.37
N LYS A 359 21.00 0.13 10.32
CA LYS A 359 20.44 -0.77 9.28
C LYS A 359 19.73 -2.00 9.86
N LYS A 360 20.29 -2.58 10.94
CA LYS A 360 19.77 -3.77 11.64
C LYS A 360 18.38 -3.55 12.29
N ALA A 361 17.97 -2.30 12.56
CA ALA A 361 16.71 -1.93 13.20
C ALA A 361 15.62 -1.49 12.20
N VAL A 362 16.00 -1.04 11.00
CA VAL A 362 15.10 -0.36 10.06
C VAL A 362 13.84 -1.18 9.77
N ALA A 363 13.98 -2.45 9.40
CA ALA A 363 12.84 -3.29 9.07
C ALA A 363 11.88 -3.49 10.26
N SER A 364 12.44 -3.66 11.48
CA SER A 364 11.65 -3.85 12.69
C SER A 364 10.88 -2.58 13.07
N VAL A 365 11.50 -1.40 12.96
CA VAL A 365 10.85 -0.11 13.23
C VAL A 365 9.71 0.14 12.22
N ILE A 366 9.96 -0.12 10.93
CA ILE A 366 8.92 0.00 9.89
C ILE A 366 7.77 -0.96 10.19
N GLY A 367 8.05 -2.20 10.57
CA GLY A 367 7.04 -3.19 10.94
C GLY A 367 6.15 -2.73 12.10
N ILE A 368 6.76 -2.22 13.19
CA ILE A 368 6.03 -1.66 14.34
C ILE A 368 5.11 -0.52 13.90
N GLY A 369 5.64 0.43 13.14
CA GLY A 369 4.85 1.57 12.65
C GLY A 369 3.68 1.11 11.78
N LYS A 370 3.89 0.21 10.82
CA LYS A 370 2.81 -0.31 9.96
C LYS A 370 1.72 -1.02 10.74
N MET A 371 2.04 -1.79 11.77
CA MET A 371 1.04 -2.41 12.64
C MET A 371 0.19 -1.36 13.35
N ILE A 372 0.79 -0.28 13.85
CA ILE A 372 0.07 0.82 14.49
C ILE A 372 -0.82 1.53 13.48
N GLY A 373 -0.32 1.82 12.26
CA GLY A 373 -1.11 2.41 11.18
C GLY A 373 -2.35 1.57 10.83
N VAL A 374 -2.19 0.25 10.69
CA VAL A 374 -3.32 -0.67 10.43
C VAL A 374 -4.31 -0.68 11.59
N ALA A 375 -3.84 -0.72 12.84
CA ALA A 375 -4.72 -0.71 14.01
C ALA A 375 -5.57 0.58 14.06
N VAL A 376 -4.98 1.74 13.80
CA VAL A 376 -5.71 3.02 13.74
C VAL A 376 -6.67 3.05 12.56
N ALA A 377 -6.30 2.51 11.40
CA ALA A 377 -7.20 2.42 10.25
C ALA A 377 -8.43 1.53 10.52
N ILE A 378 -8.28 0.46 11.31
CA ILE A 378 -9.39 -0.38 11.76
C ILE A 378 -10.35 0.42 12.66
N ILE A 379 -9.81 1.13 13.64
CA ILE A 379 -10.60 1.98 14.54
C ILE A 379 -11.35 3.06 13.76
N ALA A 380 -10.68 3.68 12.78
CA ALA A 380 -11.26 4.70 11.92
C ALA A 380 -12.44 4.15 11.08
N ASP A 381 -12.34 2.94 10.50
CA ASP A 381 -13.43 2.32 9.75
C ASP A 381 -14.66 2.02 10.63
N ILE A 382 -14.43 1.47 11.84
CA ILE A 382 -15.51 1.17 12.79
C ILE A 382 -16.22 2.47 13.21
N ALA A 383 -15.44 3.50 13.51
CA ALA A 383 -15.97 4.81 13.89
C ALA A 383 -16.77 5.43 12.74
N LEU A 384 -16.20 5.44 11.52
CA LEU A 384 -16.85 6.01 10.34
C LEU A 384 -18.16 5.29 10.01
N GLY A 385 -18.15 3.95 9.95
CA GLY A 385 -19.37 3.16 9.69
C GLY A 385 -20.46 3.45 10.74
N THR A 386 -20.07 3.59 12.02
CA THR A 386 -21.00 3.89 13.11
C THR A 386 -21.58 5.30 13.00
N VAL A 387 -20.74 6.29 12.66
CA VAL A 387 -21.19 7.70 12.54
C VAL A 387 -22.06 7.88 11.30
N LEU A 388 -21.74 7.27 10.18
CA LEU A 388 -22.56 7.35 8.95
C LEU A 388 -23.95 6.73 9.14
N ASP A 389 -24.09 5.65 9.93
CA ASP A 389 -25.41 5.08 10.24
C ASP A 389 -26.26 5.96 11.15
N ARG A 390 -25.63 6.81 11.98
CA ARG A 390 -26.36 7.67 12.94
C ARG A 390 -26.67 9.06 12.40
N ALA A 391 -25.83 9.59 11.55
CA ALA A 391 -25.72 11.04 11.30
C ALA A 391 -26.04 11.46 9.85
N ASN A 392 -26.70 10.63 9.04
CA ASN A 392 -27.12 10.96 7.65
C ASN A 392 -26.09 11.87 6.93
N ASN A 393 -24.98 11.32 6.43
CA ASN A 393 -23.90 12.00 5.70
C ASN A 393 -23.07 13.05 6.46
N SER A 394 -23.47 13.55 7.62
CA SER A 394 -22.62 14.47 8.43
C SER A 394 -21.35 13.78 8.94
N GLY A 395 -21.32 12.44 8.92
CA GLY A 395 -20.14 11.64 9.24
C GLY A 395 -18.96 11.91 8.31
N TYR A 396 -19.21 12.16 7.03
CA TYR A 396 -18.16 12.54 6.09
C TYR A 396 -17.49 13.86 6.42
N PHE A 397 -18.24 14.84 6.93
CA PHE A 397 -17.66 16.11 7.36
C PHE A 397 -16.52 15.88 8.38
N TRP A 398 -16.78 15.11 9.43
CA TRP A 398 -15.77 14.83 10.43
C TRP A 398 -14.63 13.95 9.91
N ALA A 399 -14.94 12.97 9.04
CA ALA A 399 -13.92 12.14 8.41
C ALA A 399 -12.92 13.00 7.61
N PHE A 400 -13.41 13.93 6.79
CA PHE A 400 -12.56 14.82 5.99
C PHE A 400 -11.85 15.88 6.83
N VAL A 401 -12.47 16.40 7.89
CA VAL A 401 -11.81 17.30 8.86
C VAL A 401 -10.64 16.60 9.53
N ILE A 402 -10.84 15.36 10.00
CA ILE A 402 -9.77 14.56 10.60
C ILE A 402 -8.72 14.22 9.55
N ALA A 403 -9.12 13.77 8.36
CA ALA A 403 -8.20 13.45 7.28
C ALA A 403 -7.31 14.63 6.88
N GLY A 404 -7.86 15.85 6.81
CA GLY A 404 -7.11 17.05 6.42
C GLY A 404 -6.23 17.61 7.54
N SER A 405 -6.71 17.61 8.79
CA SER A 405 -6.03 18.29 9.91
C SER A 405 -5.04 17.41 10.67
N SER A 406 -5.21 16.07 10.65
CA SER A 406 -4.38 15.13 11.43
C SER A 406 -2.88 15.25 11.14
N TYR A 407 -2.48 15.57 9.91
CA TYR A 407 -1.08 15.67 9.52
C TYR A 407 -0.33 16.77 10.25
N LEU A 408 -0.94 17.94 10.45
CA LEU A 408 -0.36 19.04 11.23
C LEU A 408 -0.20 18.64 12.69
N VAL A 409 -1.22 18.03 13.27
CA VAL A 409 -1.21 17.55 14.65
C VAL A 409 -0.12 16.49 14.85
N ILE A 410 -0.08 15.50 13.96
CA ILE A 410 0.91 14.43 13.98
C ILE A 410 2.32 15.00 13.82
N LEU A 411 2.54 15.95 12.90
CA LEU A 411 3.85 16.61 12.75
C LEU A 411 4.29 17.29 14.03
N GLY A 412 3.37 17.93 14.75
CA GLY A 412 3.62 18.51 16.06
C GLY A 412 4.12 17.47 17.06
N PHE A 413 3.44 16.33 17.19
CA PHE A 413 3.87 15.23 18.06
C PHE A 413 5.19 14.59 17.60
N VAL A 414 5.39 14.40 16.30
CA VAL A 414 6.68 13.94 15.76
C VAL A 414 7.80 14.90 16.14
N HIS A 415 7.55 16.22 16.09
CA HIS A 415 8.53 17.22 16.50
C HIS A 415 8.82 17.17 18.00
N LEU A 416 7.79 16.98 18.83
CA LEU A 416 7.95 16.85 20.29
C LEU A 416 8.75 15.60 20.69
N LEU A 417 8.45 14.45 20.07
CA LEU A 417 9.16 13.20 20.36
C LEU A 417 10.58 13.20 19.80
N MET A 418 10.79 13.82 18.63
CA MET A 418 12.08 13.86 17.93
C MET A 418 12.40 15.29 17.45
N PRO A 419 12.75 16.22 18.38
CA PRO A 419 13.08 17.61 18.04
C PRO A 419 14.25 17.70 17.07
N LYS A 420 15.25 16.83 17.27
CA LYS A 420 16.41 16.63 16.38
C LYS A 420 16.48 15.17 15.95
N MET A 421 16.75 14.96 14.68
CA MET A 421 16.99 13.61 14.12
C MET A 421 18.47 13.27 14.37
N THR A 422 18.74 12.70 15.56
CA THR A 422 20.08 12.27 15.95
C THR A 422 20.20 10.79 15.65
N PRO A 423 21.17 10.34 14.81
CA PRO A 423 21.37 8.93 14.53
C PRO A 423 21.70 8.12 15.79
N LEU A 424 21.21 6.89 15.80
CA LEU A 424 21.47 5.87 16.82
C LEU A 424 22.49 4.86 16.29
N ASP A 425 23.36 4.38 17.16
CA ASP A 425 24.30 3.28 16.86
C ASP A 425 23.64 1.89 16.98
N ASP A 426 24.42 0.81 16.79
CA ASP A 426 23.93 -0.58 16.91
C ASP A 426 23.48 -0.96 18.33
N LYS A 427 23.88 -0.20 19.37
CA LYS A 427 23.41 -0.36 20.77
C LYS A 427 22.18 0.51 21.05
N LEU A 428 21.68 1.23 20.06
CA LEU A 428 20.60 2.21 20.17
C LEU A 428 20.94 3.40 21.09
N GLU A 429 22.22 3.79 21.13
CA GLU A 429 22.68 5.01 21.79
C GLU A 429 22.88 6.14 20.80
N TYR A 430 22.69 7.39 21.25
CA TYR A 430 22.87 8.53 20.35
C TYR A 430 24.33 8.71 19.95
N ILE A 431 24.58 8.77 18.65
CA ILE A 431 25.90 9.11 18.12
C ILE A 431 26.15 10.60 18.43
N ARG A 432 27.02 10.87 19.40
CA ARG A 432 27.48 12.23 19.72
C ARG A 432 28.41 12.69 18.57
N LYS A 433 28.00 13.74 17.88
CA LYS A 433 28.87 14.46 16.93
C LYS A 433 29.71 15.48 17.66
#